data_e8823e0a3a5e566c2b78f8d8448b7088
#
_entry.id   e8823e0a3a5e566c2b78f8d8448b7088
#
_cell.length_a   1.000
_cell.length_b   1.000
_cell.length_c   1.000
_cell.angle_alpha   90.00
_cell.angle_beta   90.00
_cell.angle_gamma   90.00
#
_symmetry.space_group_name_H-M   'P 1'
#
loop_
_entity.id
_entity.type
_entity.pdbx_description
1 polymer ?
#
loop_
_entity_poly.entity_id
_entity_poly.type
_entity_poly.pdbx_seq_one_letter_code
_entity_poly.pdbx_strand_id
1 'polypeptide(L)'
;MEANTSSIQAEMAEVLAPLRSVLARLAPNDIPLPEVAGIWQLFSQVRRLAGNGETLLAGRVAEAREWARSGYATPEEWMAAKAGTSVGEARGQIATSEQLGQGLDETAERMRQGRLSPQQAGIVADAAAVNPDAELELCDRAERDSNKNLSDEARRRKAQRSDGDDRARRHHRERRARRYSD
;
A
#
# COMPACT_ATOMS: atom_id res chain seq x y z
N MET A 1 14.48 -5.01 21.88
CA MET A 1 13.60 -5.06 20.69
C MET A 1 12.47 -6.09 20.80
N GLU A 2 12.65 -7.17 21.55
CA GLU A 2 11.63 -8.25 21.74
C GLU A 2 10.38 -7.82 22.50
N ALA A 3 10.48 -6.91 23.47
CA ALA A 3 9.34 -6.46 24.28
C ALA A 3 8.24 -5.75 23.48
N ASN A 4 8.59 -5.04 22.40
CA ASN A 4 7.62 -4.29 21.60
C ASN A 4 6.80 -5.18 20.65
N THR A 5 7.40 -6.26 20.15
CA THR A 5 6.72 -7.19 19.21
C THR A 5 5.66 -8.03 19.92
N SER A 6 5.95 -8.48 21.15
CA SER A 6 4.98 -9.20 21.99
C SER A 6 3.78 -8.33 22.36
N SER A 7 3.97 -7.01 22.53
CA SER A 7 2.91 -6.04 22.81
C SER A 7 1.97 -5.86 21.62
N ILE A 8 2.50 -5.63 20.42
CA ILE A 8 1.68 -5.43 19.21
C ILE A 8 0.81 -6.67 18.90
N GLN A 9 1.37 -7.88 19.03
CA GLN A 9 0.61 -9.10 18.81
C GLN A 9 -0.52 -9.27 19.81
N ALA A 10 -0.27 -8.98 21.09
CA ALA A 10 -1.28 -9.03 22.14
C ALA A 10 -2.39 -8.00 21.90
N GLU A 11 -2.02 -6.75 21.61
CA GLU A 11 -2.97 -5.67 21.30
C GLU A 11 -3.86 -6.01 20.09
N MET A 12 -3.27 -6.58 19.03
CA MET A 12 -4.05 -7.01 17.87
C MET A 12 -5.01 -8.17 18.21
N ALA A 13 -4.60 -9.11 19.07
CA ALA A 13 -5.47 -10.18 19.53
C ALA A 13 -6.65 -9.64 20.34
N GLU A 14 -6.43 -8.64 21.17
CA GLU A 14 -7.48 -7.97 21.96
C GLU A 14 -8.51 -7.24 21.07
N VAL A 15 -8.13 -6.66 19.93
CA VAL A 15 -9.04 -6.00 18.98
C VAL A 15 -9.97 -6.99 18.29
N LEU A 16 -9.53 -8.22 18.04
CA LEU A 16 -10.31 -9.21 17.28
C LEU A 16 -11.56 -9.69 18.03
N ALA A 17 -11.52 -9.84 19.34
CA ALA A 17 -12.66 -10.36 20.12
C ALA A 17 -13.86 -9.39 20.11
N PRO A 18 -13.70 -8.08 20.39
CA PRO A 18 -14.77 -7.10 20.23
C PRO A 18 -15.35 -7.05 18.81
N LEU A 19 -14.48 -7.08 17.78
CA LEU A 19 -14.94 -7.05 16.39
C LEU A 19 -15.79 -8.27 16.03
N ARG A 20 -15.38 -9.48 16.45
CA ARG A 20 -16.18 -10.71 16.29
C ARG A 20 -17.52 -10.60 17.01
N SER A 21 -17.56 -10.03 18.23
CA SER A 21 -18.78 -9.82 18.98
C SER A 21 -19.74 -8.87 18.27
N VAL A 22 -19.25 -7.80 17.66
CA VAL A 22 -20.07 -6.89 16.85
C VAL A 22 -20.64 -7.62 15.63
N LEU A 23 -19.82 -8.36 14.90
CA LEU A 23 -20.25 -9.13 13.72
C LEU A 23 -21.28 -10.19 14.06
N ALA A 24 -21.12 -10.89 15.20
CA ALA A 24 -22.05 -11.93 15.63
C ALA A 24 -23.47 -11.37 15.95
N ARG A 25 -23.56 -10.09 16.31
CA ARG A 25 -24.83 -9.41 16.62
C ARG A 25 -25.36 -8.56 15.46
N LEU A 26 -24.64 -8.51 14.35
CA LEU A 26 -25.01 -7.67 13.22
C LEU A 26 -26.25 -8.27 12.51
N ALA A 27 -27.39 -7.63 12.70
CA ALA A 27 -28.64 -7.94 12.01
C ALA A 27 -29.00 -6.78 11.06
N PRO A 28 -28.61 -6.83 9.78
CA PRO A 28 -28.71 -5.68 8.87
C PRO A 28 -30.14 -5.15 8.71
N ASN A 29 -31.14 -6.04 8.77
CA ASN A 29 -32.55 -5.66 8.61
C ASN A 29 -33.14 -4.91 9.83
N ASP A 30 -32.48 -5.02 11.00
CA ASP A 30 -32.93 -4.38 12.23
C ASP A 30 -32.32 -2.98 12.42
N ILE A 31 -31.37 -2.60 11.52
CA ILE A 31 -30.70 -1.30 11.57
C ILE A 31 -31.53 -0.26 10.84
N PRO A 32 -31.86 0.87 11.48
CA PRO A 32 -32.57 1.96 10.83
C PRO A 32 -31.78 2.47 9.60
N LEU A 33 -32.44 2.66 8.47
CA LEU A 33 -31.79 3.09 7.22
C LEU A 33 -30.86 4.31 7.35
N PRO A 34 -31.18 5.34 8.15
CA PRO A 34 -30.28 6.48 8.35
C PRO A 34 -28.93 6.14 9.00
N GLU A 35 -28.86 5.03 9.77
CA GLU A 35 -27.67 4.61 10.50
C GLU A 35 -26.74 3.70 9.68
N VAL A 36 -27.28 3.00 8.68
CA VAL A 36 -26.58 1.97 7.90
C VAL A 36 -25.29 2.52 7.28
N ALA A 37 -25.33 3.72 6.71
CA ALA A 37 -24.16 4.34 6.07
C ALA A 37 -23.03 4.61 7.06
N GLY A 38 -23.34 5.10 8.27
CA GLY A 38 -22.34 5.34 9.31
C GLY A 38 -21.67 4.04 9.78
N ILE A 39 -22.47 2.99 10.02
CA ILE A 39 -21.94 1.69 10.42
C ILE A 39 -21.06 1.10 9.32
N TRP A 40 -21.50 1.17 8.06
CA TRP A 40 -20.72 0.71 6.91
C TRP A 40 -19.36 1.45 6.80
N GLN A 41 -19.36 2.77 7.04
CA GLN A 41 -18.13 3.57 7.04
C GLN A 41 -17.15 3.11 8.13
N LEU A 42 -17.63 2.77 9.33
CA LEU A 42 -16.78 2.23 10.39
C LEU A 42 -16.14 0.89 10.00
N PHE A 43 -16.90 -0.04 9.40
CA PHE A 43 -16.31 -1.28 8.87
C PHE A 43 -15.31 -1.02 7.75
N SER A 44 -15.54 -0.02 6.90
CA SER A 44 -14.59 0.39 5.86
C SER A 44 -13.29 0.95 6.44
N GLN A 45 -13.36 1.67 7.56
CA GLN A 45 -12.16 2.15 8.27
C GLN A 45 -11.38 0.99 8.90
N VAL A 46 -12.07 0.07 9.58
CA VAL A 46 -11.43 -1.14 10.15
C VAL A 46 -10.71 -1.94 9.07
N ARG A 47 -11.38 -2.20 7.95
CA ARG A 47 -10.79 -2.90 6.81
C ARG A 47 -9.56 -2.18 6.26
N ARG A 48 -9.61 -0.86 6.16
CA ARG A 48 -8.49 -0.03 5.68
C ARG A 48 -7.29 -0.14 6.61
N LEU A 49 -7.49 0.03 7.92
CA LEU A 49 -6.42 -0.07 8.91
C LEU A 49 -5.81 -1.47 8.95
N ALA A 50 -6.64 -2.52 8.95
CA ALA A 50 -6.16 -3.90 8.92
C ALA A 50 -5.34 -4.19 7.65
N GLY A 51 -5.85 -3.84 6.47
CA GLY A 51 -5.13 -4.02 5.20
C GLY A 51 -3.85 -3.20 5.10
N ASN A 52 -3.80 -2.02 5.72
CA ASN A 52 -2.57 -1.23 5.83
C ASN A 52 -1.53 -1.95 6.69
N GLY A 53 -1.93 -2.53 7.83
CA GLY A 53 -1.05 -3.34 8.66
C GLY A 53 -0.48 -4.54 7.91
N GLU A 54 -1.32 -5.26 7.17
CA GLU A 54 -0.88 -6.38 6.31
C GLU A 54 0.13 -5.91 5.26
N THR A 55 -0.15 -4.81 4.57
CA THR A 55 0.74 -4.26 3.53
C THR A 55 2.08 -3.80 4.12
N LEU A 56 2.07 -3.09 5.25
CA LEU A 56 3.30 -2.65 5.92
C LEU A 56 4.19 -3.81 6.36
N LEU A 57 3.59 -4.97 6.69
CA LEU A 57 4.31 -6.17 7.13
C LEU A 57 4.72 -7.09 5.96
N ALA A 58 4.15 -6.91 4.76
CA ALA A 58 4.24 -7.88 3.67
C ALA A 58 5.67 -8.23 3.25
N GLY A 59 6.56 -7.24 3.12
CA GLY A 59 7.97 -7.47 2.82
C GLY A 59 8.68 -8.29 3.91
N ARG A 60 8.40 -7.99 5.18
CA ARG A 60 8.98 -8.74 6.31
C ARG A 60 8.45 -10.16 6.40
N VAL A 61 7.19 -10.39 6.01
CA VAL A 61 6.60 -11.75 5.90
C VAL A 61 7.32 -12.56 4.83
N ALA A 62 7.61 -11.93 3.68
CA ALA A 62 8.38 -12.58 2.61
C ALA A 62 9.80 -12.97 3.07
N GLU A 63 10.49 -12.06 3.80
CA GLU A 63 11.83 -12.30 4.35
C GLU A 63 11.88 -13.40 5.42
N ALA A 64 10.84 -13.51 6.26
CA ALA A 64 10.78 -14.47 7.37
C ALA A 64 10.78 -15.95 6.93
N ARG A 65 10.44 -16.22 5.65
CA ARG A 65 10.44 -17.56 5.02
C ARG A 65 9.56 -18.60 5.73
N GLU A 66 8.58 -18.15 6.52
CA GLU A 66 7.59 -19.05 7.15
C GLU A 66 6.75 -19.79 6.09
N TRP A 67 6.51 -19.14 4.97
CA TRP A 67 5.85 -19.71 3.80
C TRP A 67 6.54 -20.99 3.29
N ALA A 68 7.89 -20.99 3.22
CA ALA A 68 8.66 -22.15 2.78
C ALA A 68 8.58 -23.30 3.80
N ARG A 69 8.62 -23.00 5.10
CA ARG A 69 8.44 -24.01 6.17
C ARG A 69 7.02 -24.59 6.17
N SER A 70 6.03 -23.80 5.71
CA SER A 70 4.64 -24.24 5.59
C SER A 70 4.34 -24.94 4.26
N GLY A 71 5.34 -25.23 3.42
CA GLY A 71 5.21 -25.99 2.18
C GLY A 71 4.72 -25.21 0.98
N TYR A 72 4.70 -23.90 1.02
CA TYR A 72 4.36 -23.05 -0.14
C TYR A 72 5.59 -22.76 -0.98
N ALA A 73 5.39 -22.61 -2.30
CA ALA A 73 6.48 -22.30 -3.22
C ALA A 73 6.93 -20.84 -3.15
N THR A 74 6.00 -19.92 -2.86
CA THR A 74 6.27 -18.47 -2.80
C THR A 74 5.58 -17.80 -1.61
N PRO A 75 6.09 -16.64 -1.13
CA PRO A 75 5.43 -15.88 -0.08
C PRO A 75 4.04 -15.39 -0.49
N GLU A 76 3.85 -15.03 -1.77
CA GLU A 76 2.57 -14.56 -2.30
C GLU A 76 1.49 -15.65 -2.22
N GLU A 77 1.84 -16.90 -2.53
CA GLU A 77 0.91 -18.04 -2.42
C GLU A 77 0.48 -18.26 -0.96
N TRP A 78 1.45 -18.21 -0.03
CA TRP A 78 1.17 -18.37 1.39
C TRP A 78 0.28 -17.22 1.92
N MET A 79 0.63 -15.98 1.62
CA MET A 79 -0.14 -14.80 2.02
C MET A 79 -1.56 -14.85 1.45
N ALA A 80 -1.69 -15.15 0.16
CA ALA A 80 -3.00 -15.28 -0.49
C ALA A 80 -3.88 -16.34 0.18
N ALA A 81 -3.31 -17.52 0.49
CA ALA A 81 -4.02 -18.58 1.16
C ALA A 81 -4.43 -18.21 2.60
N LYS A 82 -3.58 -17.48 3.34
CA LYS A 82 -3.86 -17.07 4.73
C LYS A 82 -4.89 -15.93 4.80
N ALA A 83 -4.81 -14.96 3.88
CA ALA A 83 -5.70 -13.81 3.84
C ALA A 83 -7.02 -14.07 3.06
N GLY A 84 -7.12 -15.18 2.32
CA GLY A 84 -8.27 -15.45 1.45
C GLY A 84 -8.35 -14.49 0.26
N THR A 85 -7.20 -14.06 -0.27
CA THR A 85 -7.08 -13.11 -1.38
C THR A 85 -6.38 -13.73 -2.60
N SER A 86 -6.11 -12.94 -3.63
CA SER A 86 -5.40 -13.41 -4.81
C SER A 86 -3.88 -13.34 -4.66
N VAL A 87 -3.14 -14.21 -5.37
CA VAL A 87 -1.67 -14.14 -5.46
C VAL A 87 -1.21 -12.80 -6.04
N GLY A 88 -1.99 -12.22 -6.97
CA GLY A 88 -1.70 -10.90 -7.52
C GLY A 88 -1.79 -9.78 -6.48
N GLU A 89 -2.79 -9.83 -5.61
CA GLU A 89 -2.94 -8.87 -4.51
C GLU A 89 -1.81 -9.01 -3.48
N ALA A 90 -1.48 -10.23 -3.07
CA ALA A 90 -0.36 -10.49 -2.17
C ALA A 90 0.98 -10.00 -2.74
N ARG A 91 1.21 -10.21 -4.05
CA ARG A 91 2.39 -9.67 -4.75
C ARG A 91 2.41 -8.13 -4.73
N GLY A 92 1.27 -7.50 -4.96
CA GLY A 92 1.14 -6.04 -4.88
C GLY A 92 1.44 -5.52 -3.47
N GLN A 93 1.00 -6.19 -2.43
CA GLN A 93 1.31 -5.83 -1.03
C GLN A 93 2.82 -5.91 -0.74
N ILE A 94 3.49 -6.99 -1.18
CA ILE A 94 4.95 -7.14 -1.01
C ILE A 94 5.68 -6.02 -1.73
N ALA A 95 5.36 -5.78 -3.02
CA ALA A 95 5.98 -4.71 -3.81
C ALA A 95 5.78 -3.32 -3.17
N THR A 96 4.56 -3.02 -2.71
CA THR A 96 4.28 -1.76 -2.00
C THR A 96 5.11 -1.66 -0.72
N SER A 97 5.17 -2.72 0.09
CA SER A 97 5.97 -2.75 1.32
C SER A 97 7.46 -2.47 1.07
N GLU A 98 8.02 -3.08 0.02
CA GLU A 98 9.41 -2.87 -0.39
C GLU A 98 9.67 -1.43 -0.84
N GLN A 99 8.76 -0.86 -1.63
CA GLN A 99 8.86 0.54 -2.09
C GLN A 99 8.76 1.53 -0.93
N LEU A 100 7.86 1.29 0.04
CA LEU A 100 7.76 2.10 1.26
C LEU A 100 9.08 2.08 2.06
N GLY A 101 9.75 0.94 2.12
CA GLY A 101 11.06 0.80 2.76
C GLY A 101 12.20 1.55 2.07
N GLN A 102 11.99 2.06 0.85
CA GLN A 102 12.95 2.84 0.08
C GLN A 102 12.83 4.37 0.26
N GLY A 103 12.09 4.82 1.27
CA GLY A 103 12.01 6.23 1.67
C GLY A 103 10.71 6.93 1.27
N LEU A 104 9.60 6.20 1.13
CA LEU A 104 8.26 6.76 0.95
C LEU A 104 7.59 6.96 2.31
N ASP A 105 8.19 7.83 3.14
CA ASP A 105 7.80 8.02 4.53
C ASP A 105 6.41 8.66 4.68
N GLU A 106 6.04 9.59 3.81
CA GLU A 106 4.74 10.24 3.83
C GLU A 106 3.61 9.24 3.52
N THR A 107 3.81 8.41 2.50
CA THR A 107 2.85 7.35 2.14
C THR A 107 2.68 6.37 3.29
N ALA A 108 3.78 5.92 3.90
CA ALA A 108 3.76 5.00 5.03
C ALA A 108 3.05 5.61 6.26
N GLU A 109 3.28 6.89 6.54
CA GLU A 109 2.63 7.58 7.66
C GLU A 109 1.12 7.74 7.45
N ARG A 110 0.69 8.13 6.24
CA ARG A 110 -0.74 8.22 5.91
C ARG A 110 -1.44 6.85 5.95
N MET A 111 -0.73 5.78 5.62
CA MET A 111 -1.24 4.41 5.83
C MET A 111 -1.45 4.10 7.30
N ARG A 112 -0.47 4.40 8.18
CA ARG A 112 -0.60 4.19 9.63
C ARG A 112 -1.78 4.96 10.22
N GLN A 113 -2.03 6.16 9.72
CA GLN A 113 -3.17 7.00 10.11
C GLN A 113 -4.51 6.54 9.51
N GLY A 114 -4.51 5.56 8.60
CA GLY A 114 -5.71 5.11 7.89
C GLY A 114 -6.26 6.13 6.88
N ARG A 115 -5.47 7.13 6.48
CA ARG A 115 -5.83 8.15 5.49
C ARG A 115 -5.79 7.60 4.08
N LEU A 116 -4.87 6.67 3.79
CA LEU A 116 -4.80 5.92 2.54
C LEU A 116 -5.26 4.48 2.74
N SER A 117 -5.89 3.90 1.72
CA SER A 117 -6.12 2.47 1.63
C SER A 117 -4.88 1.77 1.05
N PRO A 118 -4.74 0.43 1.22
CA PRO A 118 -3.65 -0.33 0.60
C PRO A 118 -3.55 -0.11 -0.92
N GLN A 119 -4.69 -0.04 -1.60
CA GLN A 119 -4.74 0.18 -3.04
C GLN A 119 -4.25 1.58 -3.42
N GLN A 120 -4.66 2.62 -2.69
CA GLN A 120 -4.19 3.99 -2.91
C GLN A 120 -2.68 4.10 -2.68
N ALA A 121 -2.20 3.52 -1.57
CA ALA A 121 -0.77 3.48 -1.26
C ALA A 121 0.05 2.78 -2.34
N GLY A 122 -0.44 1.65 -2.88
CA GLY A 122 0.20 0.96 -3.99
C GLY A 122 0.30 1.82 -5.26
N ILE A 123 -0.76 2.57 -5.61
CA ILE A 123 -0.73 3.50 -6.75
C ILE A 123 0.29 4.62 -6.54
N VAL A 124 0.33 5.19 -5.34
CA VAL A 124 1.28 6.25 -4.99
C VAL A 124 2.70 5.70 -5.00
N ALA A 125 2.96 4.58 -4.33
CA ALA A 125 4.28 3.97 -4.22
C ALA A 125 4.85 3.59 -5.59
N ASP A 126 4.04 2.99 -6.47
CA ASP A 126 4.45 2.65 -7.84
C ASP A 126 4.83 3.89 -8.69
N ALA A 127 4.19 5.02 -8.46
CA ALA A 127 4.53 6.25 -9.16
C ALA A 127 5.74 6.96 -8.52
N ALA A 128 5.79 7.02 -7.19
CA ALA A 128 6.86 7.66 -6.44
C ALA A 128 8.19 6.90 -6.55
N ALA A 129 8.17 5.58 -6.75
CA ALA A 129 9.38 4.81 -7.07
C ALA A 129 10.08 5.29 -8.35
N VAL A 130 9.34 5.85 -9.31
CA VAL A 130 9.88 6.44 -10.55
C VAL A 130 10.12 7.94 -10.39
N ASN A 131 9.23 8.64 -9.70
CA ASN A 131 9.26 10.09 -9.49
C ASN A 131 9.01 10.42 -8.01
N PRO A 132 10.05 10.38 -7.15
CA PRO A 132 9.92 10.62 -5.72
C PRO A 132 9.30 11.98 -5.37
N ASP A 133 9.55 13.02 -6.18
CA ASP A 133 9.02 14.36 -5.96
C ASP A 133 7.48 14.43 -6.06
N ALA A 134 6.86 13.42 -6.64
CA ALA A 134 5.40 13.35 -6.79
C ALA A 134 4.69 12.73 -5.56
N GLU A 135 5.40 12.17 -4.58
CA GLU A 135 4.82 11.43 -3.46
C GLU A 135 3.76 12.26 -2.73
N LEU A 136 4.16 13.43 -2.22
CA LEU A 136 3.28 14.28 -1.40
C LEU A 136 2.00 14.68 -2.15
N GLU A 137 2.14 15.12 -3.40
CA GLU A 137 0.99 15.52 -4.22
C GLU A 137 0.05 14.35 -4.50
N LEU A 138 0.60 13.17 -4.82
CA LEU A 138 -0.20 11.97 -5.07
C LEU A 138 -0.91 11.49 -3.80
N CYS A 139 -0.28 11.60 -2.63
CA CYS A 139 -0.91 11.35 -1.35
C CYS A 139 -2.09 12.30 -1.09
N ASP A 140 -1.92 13.61 -1.36
CA ASP A 140 -3.00 14.59 -1.20
C ASP A 140 -4.17 14.33 -2.16
N ARG A 141 -3.90 13.86 -3.37
CA ARG A 141 -4.92 13.45 -4.32
C ARG A 141 -5.62 12.17 -3.89
N ALA A 142 -4.87 11.20 -3.39
CA ALA A 142 -5.43 9.92 -2.95
C ALA A 142 -6.51 10.07 -1.88
N GLU A 143 -6.44 11.10 -1.05
CA GLU A 143 -7.44 11.38 -0.03
C GLU A 143 -8.74 11.99 -0.57
N ARG A 144 -8.70 12.60 -1.75
CA ARG A 144 -9.82 13.35 -2.32
C ARG A 144 -10.41 12.74 -3.58
N ASP A 145 -9.57 12.07 -4.36
CA ASP A 145 -9.92 11.60 -5.67
C ASP A 145 -10.36 10.12 -5.67
N SER A 146 -11.05 9.70 -6.71
CA SER A 146 -11.28 8.29 -6.96
C SER A 146 -9.98 7.58 -7.33
N ASN A 147 -9.89 6.27 -7.08
CA ASN A 147 -8.72 5.47 -7.48
C ASN A 147 -8.42 5.56 -8.98
N LYS A 148 -9.45 5.76 -9.82
CA LYS A 148 -9.27 5.97 -11.26
C LYS A 148 -8.51 7.25 -11.54
N ASN A 149 -8.96 8.37 -10.98
CA ASN A 149 -8.33 9.68 -11.17
C ASN A 149 -6.90 9.70 -10.62
N LEU A 150 -6.70 9.08 -9.45
CA LEU A 150 -5.37 8.90 -8.86
C LEU A 150 -4.45 8.10 -9.79
N SER A 151 -4.92 6.98 -10.34
CA SER A 151 -4.13 6.15 -11.26
C SER A 151 -3.77 6.89 -12.55
N ASP A 152 -4.68 7.69 -13.09
CA ASP A 152 -4.44 8.48 -14.29
C ASP A 152 -3.38 9.57 -14.02
N GLU A 153 -3.42 10.23 -12.87
CA GLU A 153 -2.40 11.21 -12.48
C GLU A 153 -1.05 10.53 -12.20
N ALA A 154 -1.04 9.42 -11.49
CA ALA A 154 0.17 8.64 -11.22
C ALA A 154 0.89 8.26 -12.52
N ARG A 155 0.16 7.81 -13.56
CA ARG A 155 0.74 7.55 -14.88
C ARG A 155 1.34 8.79 -15.53
N ARG A 156 0.67 9.95 -15.42
CA ARG A 156 1.19 11.22 -15.96
C ARG A 156 2.51 11.60 -15.28
N ARG A 157 2.60 11.48 -13.95
CA ARG A 157 3.81 11.79 -13.19
C ARG A 157 4.98 10.87 -13.55
N LYS A 158 4.71 9.58 -13.75
CA LYS A 158 5.71 8.62 -14.27
C LYS A 158 6.22 9.01 -15.66
N ALA A 159 5.32 9.32 -16.60
CA ALA A 159 5.68 9.71 -17.95
C ALA A 159 6.49 11.01 -18.00
N GLN A 160 6.13 12.02 -17.21
CA GLN A 160 6.87 13.30 -17.14
C GLN A 160 8.33 13.11 -16.72
N ARG A 161 8.61 12.22 -15.75
CA ARG A 161 9.98 11.92 -15.31
C ARG A 161 10.76 11.18 -16.38
N SER A 162 10.15 10.17 -17.02
CA SER A 162 10.77 9.41 -18.10
C SER A 162 11.16 10.30 -19.29
N ASP A 163 10.27 11.20 -19.72
CA ASP A 163 10.54 12.15 -20.81
C ASP A 163 11.64 13.15 -20.43
N GLY A 164 11.71 13.57 -19.17
CA GLY A 164 12.76 14.44 -18.63
C GLY A 164 14.14 13.78 -18.70
N ASP A 165 14.22 12.53 -18.24
CA ASP A 165 15.46 11.76 -18.25
C ASP A 165 15.96 11.48 -19.68
N ASP A 166 15.05 11.21 -20.61
CA ASP A 166 15.39 10.99 -22.02
C ASP A 166 15.89 12.25 -22.72
N ARG A 167 15.33 13.42 -22.39
CA ARG A 167 15.86 14.72 -22.87
C ARG A 167 17.24 15.00 -22.30
N ALA A 168 17.43 14.79 -21.00
CA ALA A 168 18.72 14.97 -20.35
C ALA A 168 19.81 14.07 -20.96
N ARG A 169 19.51 12.79 -21.22
CA ARG A 169 20.40 11.84 -21.88
C ARG A 169 20.73 12.24 -23.33
N ARG A 170 19.77 12.79 -24.09
CA ARG A 170 20.00 13.31 -25.44
C ARG A 170 20.94 14.51 -25.42
N HIS A 171 20.70 15.50 -24.58
CA HIS A 171 21.56 16.68 -24.43
C HIS A 171 22.97 16.30 -23.95
N HIS A 172 23.11 15.30 -23.09
CA HIS A 172 24.43 14.85 -22.65
C HIS A 172 25.20 14.17 -23.80
N ARG A 173 24.54 13.34 -24.62
CA ARG A 173 25.16 12.73 -25.82
C ARG A 173 25.59 13.78 -26.83
N GLU A 174 24.76 14.78 -27.12
CA GLU A 174 25.07 15.86 -28.06
C GLU A 174 26.26 16.71 -27.59
N ARG A 175 26.35 17.04 -26.29
CA ARG A 175 27.50 17.76 -25.73
C ARG A 175 28.79 16.94 -25.82
N ARG A 176 28.70 15.64 -25.62
CA ARG A 176 29.86 14.75 -25.72
C ARG A 176 30.33 14.61 -27.17
N ALA A 177 29.41 14.50 -28.12
CA ALA A 177 29.75 14.44 -29.55
C ALA A 177 30.44 15.70 -30.04
N ARG A 178 30.00 16.89 -29.61
CA ARG A 178 30.65 18.18 -29.96
C ARG A 178 32.07 18.32 -29.44
N ARG A 179 32.39 17.73 -28.27
CA ARG A 179 33.77 17.79 -27.68
C ARG A 179 34.78 16.90 -28.41
N TYR A 180 34.35 15.97 -29.24
CA TYR A 180 35.20 15.06 -29.99
C TYR A 180 35.24 15.39 -31.48
N SER A 181 34.61 16.49 -31.92
CA SER A 181 34.61 16.95 -33.32
C SER A 181 35.49 18.19 -33.56
N ASP A 182 36.13 18.72 -32.52
CA ASP A 182 37.17 19.71 -32.56
C ASP A 182 38.54 19.05 -32.27
#